data_eedf6ab477ad4f0f1644a353452c33c9
#
_entry.id   eedf6ab477ad4f0f1644a353452c33c9
#
_cell.length_a   1.000
_cell.length_b   1.000
_cell.length_c   1.000
_cell.angle_alpha   90.00
_cell.angle_beta   90.00
_cell.angle_gamma   90.00
#
_symmetry.space_group_name_H-M   'P 1'
#
loop_
_entity.id
_entity.type
_entity.pdbx_description
1 polymer ?
#
loop_
_entity_poly.entity_id
_entity_poly.type
_entity_poly.pdbx_seq_one_letter_code
_entity_poly.pdbx_strand_id
1 'polypeptide(L)'
;MGMSDSPAKQSWPNVRLLWSFVRPNRWSLYAGMVLGLLFAAAGIAMPMLIKLILDALAGGESIAGPAAVLGGLLVFAGILGFVYHNLMGVLAAQVVFEARESMVRRYFRATIASIAKRPSGELVTRVTSDTVLLREATSTALAQVVLSGVSIIGTLVMMTVLDPVLFLVTFGGLVLVGAAAAVLMPAMGRSQRLSQESVGKLGGRLEGALHAIRTVKASRAESREHERIMVDARESRRHSVSAARRAAVVWAVVSGGMQLAIAGSLAFGAWRVGAGALEVSGLVAFLLYAFQLAPPVAQLAADLTTIQSGFAAASRIREVQEMEVEETDTDDTVVSESLDNVVVGLSSRTIAPVAPVLEFVNVTARYAPGSEPALRDVDLAIPSRGHTAIVGPSGAGKTTLFSLLLRFLHAEDGEILLEGTPYSQLPFDQVRSRLAYVEQETPVVPGTVRSNLQFTYPEATEDEIWDALRAVHLEDTVRAMENGLDTVLTSTNVSGGQRQRIAVARAIVRRPEVLLLDEATAQIDGRTEAAIQEVITELAETGAVVTIAHRLSTVIDADTILVMEKGRIRARGTHSELMQSDDLYRELVTALRISTDVALAG
;
A
#
# COMPACT_ATOMS: atom_id res chain seq x y z
N MET A 1 -20.09 25.27 -2.81
CA MET A 1 -20.31 26.03 -1.57
C MET A 1 -20.78 25.02 -0.53
N GLY A 2 -19.83 24.32 0.10
CA GLY A 2 -20.04 23.24 1.08
C GLY A 2 -19.29 23.64 2.35
N MET A 3 -20.04 23.77 3.43
CA MET A 3 -19.61 24.23 4.74
C MET A 3 -18.42 23.38 5.23
N SER A 4 -17.35 24.05 5.61
CA SER A 4 -16.19 23.47 6.29
C SER A 4 -16.63 22.90 7.64
N ASP A 5 -16.71 21.58 7.75
CA ASP A 5 -16.82 20.91 9.03
C ASP A 5 -15.62 21.29 9.90
N SER A 6 -15.89 21.78 11.10
CA SER A 6 -14.88 22.23 12.05
C SER A 6 -13.96 21.07 12.47
N PRO A 7 -12.63 21.31 12.58
CA PRO A 7 -11.64 20.26 12.87
C PRO A 7 -11.84 19.53 14.21
N ALA A 8 -12.65 20.07 15.12
CA ALA A 8 -12.94 19.45 16.42
C ALA A 8 -13.90 18.24 16.36
N LYS A 9 -14.76 18.11 15.34
CA LYS A 9 -15.66 16.95 15.18
C LYS A 9 -15.00 15.69 14.59
N GLN A 10 -13.84 15.83 13.93
CA GLN A 10 -13.10 14.72 13.34
C GLN A 10 -12.06 14.08 14.29
N SER A 11 -11.79 14.65 15.44
CA SER A 11 -10.71 14.17 16.33
C SER A 11 -11.04 12.84 17.04
N TRP A 12 -12.25 12.67 17.54
CA TRP A 12 -12.65 11.47 18.29
C TRP A 12 -12.64 10.15 17.50
N PRO A 13 -13.20 10.07 16.28
CA PRO A 13 -13.09 8.86 15.46
C PRO A 13 -11.63 8.51 15.12
N ASN A 14 -10.77 9.51 14.92
CA ASN A 14 -9.37 9.29 14.58
C ASN A 14 -8.55 8.78 15.79
N VAL A 15 -8.82 9.29 17.01
CA VAL A 15 -8.21 8.77 18.24
C VAL A 15 -8.63 7.31 18.47
N ARG A 16 -9.92 7.00 18.29
CA ARG A 16 -10.42 5.63 18.42
C ARG A 16 -9.78 4.68 17.39
N LEU A 17 -9.49 5.19 16.20
CA LEU A 17 -8.81 4.45 15.15
C LEU A 17 -7.35 4.14 15.53
N LEU A 18 -6.58 5.14 15.98
CA LEU A 18 -5.21 4.89 16.47
C LEU A 18 -5.22 3.91 17.64
N TRP A 19 -6.19 4.04 18.56
CA TRP A 19 -6.34 3.13 19.68
C TRP A 19 -6.60 1.68 19.24
N SER A 20 -7.33 1.46 18.14
CA SER A 20 -7.60 0.09 17.64
C SER A 20 -6.32 -0.66 17.25
N PHE A 21 -5.30 0.03 16.75
CA PHE A 21 -3.99 -0.55 16.43
C PHE A 21 -3.11 -0.83 17.65
N VAL A 22 -3.31 -0.09 18.75
CA VAL A 22 -2.53 -0.26 19.99
C VAL A 22 -3.20 -1.22 20.97
N ARG A 23 -4.53 -1.35 20.88
CA ARG A 23 -5.34 -2.16 21.80
C ARG A 23 -4.83 -3.61 22.02
N PRO A 24 -4.34 -4.34 21.01
CA PRO A 24 -3.78 -5.67 21.21
C PRO A 24 -2.60 -5.66 22.20
N ASN A 25 -1.75 -4.61 22.12
CA ASN A 25 -0.51 -4.46 22.88
C ASN A 25 -0.63 -3.46 24.05
N ARG A 26 -1.84 -3.22 24.56
CA ARG A 26 -2.13 -2.20 25.60
C ARG A 26 -1.30 -2.34 26.87
N TRP A 27 -0.98 -3.56 27.30
CA TRP A 27 -0.18 -3.79 28.49
C TRP A 27 1.26 -3.30 28.33
N SER A 28 1.86 -3.48 27.17
CA SER A 28 3.19 -2.93 26.85
C SER A 28 3.16 -1.42 26.81
N LEU A 29 2.08 -0.79 26.31
CA LEU A 29 1.91 0.65 26.35
C LEU A 29 1.80 1.17 27.78
N TYR A 30 0.97 0.55 28.64
CA TYR A 30 0.83 0.94 30.04
C TYR A 30 2.14 0.76 30.83
N ALA A 31 2.84 -0.35 30.63
CA ALA A 31 4.15 -0.58 31.23
C ALA A 31 5.16 0.51 30.81
N GLY A 32 5.18 0.83 29.51
CA GLY A 32 6.02 1.92 29.00
C GLY A 32 5.65 3.29 29.58
N MET A 33 4.35 3.60 29.70
CA MET A 33 3.91 4.84 30.34
C MET A 33 4.37 4.94 31.81
N VAL A 34 4.24 3.86 32.59
CA VAL A 34 4.72 3.83 33.99
C VAL A 34 6.22 4.02 34.04
N LEU A 35 7.00 3.29 33.21
CA LEU A 35 8.46 3.46 33.15
C LEU A 35 8.86 4.88 32.75
N GLY A 36 8.17 5.45 31.75
CA GLY A 36 8.39 6.82 31.30
C GLY A 36 8.07 7.86 32.38
N LEU A 37 6.98 7.67 33.15
CA LEU A 37 6.63 8.53 34.29
C LEU A 37 7.68 8.46 35.39
N LEU A 38 8.20 7.27 35.72
CA LEU A 38 9.30 7.12 36.67
C LEU A 38 10.58 7.79 36.17
N PHE A 39 10.87 7.67 34.87
CA PHE A 39 12.01 8.34 34.25
C PHE A 39 11.85 9.88 34.31
N ALA A 40 10.67 10.42 34.03
CA ALA A 40 10.37 11.84 34.12
C ALA A 40 10.48 12.33 35.59
N ALA A 41 9.98 11.56 36.56
CA ALA A 41 10.08 11.88 37.98
C ALA A 41 11.54 11.93 38.45
N ALA A 42 12.37 10.98 38.00
CA ALA A 42 13.81 10.99 38.26
C ALA A 42 14.48 12.25 37.71
N GLY A 43 14.10 12.68 36.48
CA GLY A 43 14.58 13.93 35.90
C GLY A 43 14.17 15.17 36.70
N ILE A 44 12.91 15.22 37.18
CA ILE A 44 12.42 16.33 38.01
C ILE A 44 13.13 16.39 39.40
N ALA A 45 13.52 15.24 39.94
CA ALA A 45 14.20 15.19 41.22
C ALA A 45 15.66 15.69 41.17
N MET A 46 16.31 15.65 40.00
CA MET A 46 17.74 15.93 39.85
C MET A 46 18.16 17.36 40.31
N PRO A 47 17.49 18.46 39.92
CA PRO A 47 17.87 19.79 40.37
C PRO A 47 17.72 19.96 41.89
N MET A 48 16.74 19.29 42.52
CA MET A 48 16.55 19.35 43.97
C MET A 48 17.68 18.65 44.75
N LEU A 49 18.19 17.52 44.23
CA LEU A 49 19.36 16.84 44.78
C LEU A 49 20.63 17.68 44.64
N ILE A 50 20.77 18.42 43.53
CA ILE A 50 21.87 19.38 43.37
C ILE A 50 21.75 20.51 44.40
N LYS A 51 20.53 21.01 44.67
CA LYS A 51 20.30 21.99 45.77
C LYS A 51 20.78 21.43 47.09
N LEU A 52 20.41 20.21 47.47
CA LEU A 52 20.82 19.57 48.72
C LEU A 52 22.34 19.42 48.85
N ILE A 53 23.05 19.13 47.76
CA ILE A 53 24.53 19.07 47.73
C ILE A 53 25.12 20.46 48.03
N LEU A 54 24.57 21.51 47.41
CA LEU A 54 25.03 22.88 47.61
C LEU A 54 24.74 23.38 49.04
N ASP A 55 23.59 23.01 49.62
CA ASP A 55 23.22 23.34 50.98
C ASP A 55 24.18 22.67 51.97
N ALA A 56 24.47 21.38 51.82
CA ALA A 56 25.44 20.65 52.63
C ALA A 56 26.84 21.26 52.53
N LEU A 57 27.28 21.68 51.34
CA LEU A 57 28.56 22.35 51.12
C LEU A 57 28.62 23.70 51.84
N ALA A 58 27.55 24.50 51.76
CA ALA A 58 27.46 25.80 52.43
C ALA A 58 27.40 25.67 53.96
N GLY A 59 26.76 24.62 54.47
CA GLY A 59 26.68 24.29 55.92
C GLY A 59 27.93 23.62 56.50
N GLY A 60 28.93 23.28 55.62
CA GLY A 60 30.13 22.54 56.10
C GLY A 60 29.84 21.07 56.38
N GLU A 61 28.71 20.55 55.94
CA GLU A 61 28.31 19.16 56.16
C GLU A 61 28.93 18.22 55.10
N SER A 62 28.84 16.90 55.30
CA SER A 62 29.35 15.93 54.36
C SER A 62 28.46 15.85 53.09
N ILE A 63 29.03 16.15 51.94
CA ILE A 63 28.38 16.03 50.62
C ILE A 63 28.29 14.59 50.12
N ALA A 64 28.96 13.63 50.78
CA ALA A 64 29.07 12.26 50.31
C ALA A 64 27.70 11.55 50.21
N GLY A 65 26.79 11.77 51.16
CA GLY A 65 25.43 11.21 51.16
C GLY A 65 24.59 11.71 49.99
N PRO A 66 24.34 13.02 49.86
CA PRO A 66 23.58 13.56 48.72
C PRO A 66 24.20 13.30 47.35
N ALA A 67 25.54 13.29 47.24
CA ALA A 67 26.25 12.96 46.00
C ALA A 67 26.05 11.48 45.61
N ALA A 68 26.10 10.57 46.60
CA ALA A 68 25.82 9.14 46.34
C ALA A 68 24.38 8.90 45.88
N VAL A 69 23.40 9.61 46.47
CA VAL A 69 21.99 9.55 46.04
C VAL A 69 21.83 10.09 44.63
N LEU A 70 22.47 11.19 44.26
CA LEU A 70 22.45 11.74 42.90
C LEU A 70 23.09 10.75 41.91
N GLY A 71 24.24 10.18 42.24
CA GLY A 71 24.90 9.16 41.42
C GLY A 71 24.01 7.93 41.21
N GLY A 72 23.38 7.42 42.27
CA GLY A 72 22.42 6.33 42.22
C GLY A 72 21.20 6.66 41.34
N LEU A 73 20.65 7.88 41.48
CA LEU A 73 19.52 8.34 40.66
C LEU A 73 19.88 8.44 39.19
N LEU A 74 21.08 8.91 38.85
CA LEU A 74 21.55 8.98 37.45
C LEU A 74 21.68 7.61 36.81
N VAL A 75 22.27 6.64 37.52
CA VAL A 75 22.37 5.25 37.04
C VAL A 75 20.97 4.63 36.88
N PHE A 76 20.10 4.83 37.89
CA PHE A 76 18.73 4.34 37.85
C PHE A 76 17.93 4.96 36.68
N ALA A 77 18.01 6.27 36.49
CA ALA A 77 17.37 6.97 35.36
C ALA A 77 17.91 6.47 34.02
N GLY A 78 19.23 6.21 33.92
CA GLY A 78 19.81 5.62 32.69
C GLY A 78 19.24 4.25 32.39
N ILE A 79 19.11 3.37 33.37
CA ILE A 79 18.50 2.04 33.23
C ILE A 79 17.03 2.16 32.84
N LEU A 80 16.26 3.01 33.54
CA LEU A 80 14.84 3.26 33.23
C LEU A 80 14.67 3.78 31.79
N GLY A 81 15.50 4.73 31.38
CA GLY A 81 15.48 5.29 30.03
C GLY A 81 15.75 4.23 28.97
N PHE A 82 16.76 3.38 29.22
CA PHE A 82 17.06 2.26 28.30
C PHE A 82 15.86 1.30 28.19
N VAL A 83 15.32 0.85 29.32
CA VAL A 83 14.18 -0.10 29.32
C VAL A 83 12.95 0.52 28.66
N TYR A 84 12.66 1.80 28.97
CA TYR A 84 11.55 2.55 28.35
C TYR A 84 11.70 2.63 26.83
N HIS A 85 12.85 3.09 26.33
CA HIS A 85 13.06 3.24 24.90
C HIS A 85 13.06 1.89 24.15
N ASN A 86 13.65 0.86 24.77
CA ASN A 86 13.61 -0.49 24.20
C ASN A 86 12.17 -1.02 24.12
N LEU A 87 11.39 -0.91 25.20
CA LEU A 87 10.00 -1.37 25.24
C LEU A 87 9.13 -0.63 24.22
N MET A 88 9.27 0.69 24.13
CA MET A 88 8.53 1.50 23.15
C MET A 88 8.97 1.19 21.71
N GLY A 89 10.25 0.91 21.47
CA GLY A 89 10.76 0.51 20.18
C GLY A 89 10.20 -0.85 19.71
N VAL A 90 10.14 -1.82 20.62
CA VAL A 90 9.53 -3.14 20.32
C VAL A 90 8.03 -3.00 20.04
N LEU A 91 7.29 -2.26 20.88
CA LEU A 91 5.87 -1.97 20.66
C LEU A 91 5.64 -1.30 19.30
N ALA A 92 6.48 -0.33 18.96
CA ALA A 92 6.42 0.36 17.68
C ALA A 92 6.59 -0.59 16.48
N ALA A 93 7.56 -1.50 16.57
CA ALA A 93 7.81 -2.50 15.53
C ALA A 93 6.63 -3.48 15.39
N GLN A 94 6.04 -3.91 16.50
CA GLN A 94 4.88 -4.81 16.51
C GLN A 94 3.65 -4.17 15.87
N VAL A 95 3.33 -2.92 16.21
CA VAL A 95 2.19 -2.18 15.61
C VAL A 95 2.35 -2.04 14.09
N VAL A 96 3.58 -1.78 13.61
CA VAL A 96 3.86 -1.72 12.16
C VAL A 96 3.64 -3.07 11.51
N PHE A 97 4.16 -4.14 12.13
CA PHE A 97 4.02 -5.49 11.59
C PHE A 97 2.54 -5.88 11.46
N GLU A 98 1.75 -5.74 12.52
CA GLU A 98 0.32 -6.05 12.52
C GLU A 98 -0.46 -5.21 11.48
N ALA A 99 -0.14 -3.92 11.36
CA ALA A 99 -0.76 -3.06 10.36
C ALA A 99 -0.43 -3.52 8.93
N ARG A 100 0.84 -3.86 8.66
CA ARG A 100 1.27 -4.37 7.35
C ARG A 100 0.63 -5.71 7.02
N GLU A 101 0.64 -6.64 7.96
CA GLU A 101 0.02 -7.94 7.80
C GLU A 101 -1.46 -7.81 7.47
N SER A 102 -2.20 -6.99 8.23
CA SER A 102 -3.63 -6.78 8.01
C SER A 102 -3.93 -6.18 6.63
N MET A 103 -3.10 -5.22 6.17
CA MET A 103 -3.27 -4.61 4.84
C MET A 103 -2.91 -5.57 3.71
N VAL A 104 -1.81 -6.30 3.82
CA VAL A 104 -1.40 -7.29 2.80
C VAL A 104 -2.47 -8.37 2.68
N ARG A 105 -2.94 -8.91 3.81
CA ARG A 105 -4.05 -9.87 3.85
C ARG A 105 -5.31 -9.29 3.17
N ARG A 106 -5.63 -8.02 3.43
CA ARG A 106 -6.79 -7.36 2.82
C ARG A 106 -6.62 -7.17 1.31
N TYR A 107 -5.44 -6.80 0.84
CA TYR A 107 -5.18 -6.65 -0.60
C TYR A 107 -5.39 -7.96 -1.38
N PHE A 108 -4.90 -9.07 -0.86
CA PHE A 108 -5.06 -10.37 -1.53
C PHE A 108 -6.48 -10.95 -1.43
N ARG A 109 -7.31 -10.43 -0.54
CA ARG A 109 -8.72 -10.79 -0.42
C ARG A 109 -9.66 -9.77 -1.06
N ALA A 110 -9.18 -8.61 -1.44
CA ALA A 110 -10.01 -7.55 -2.01
C ALA A 110 -10.46 -7.90 -3.44
N THR A 111 -11.67 -7.45 -3.80
CA THR A 111 -12.17 -7.59 -5.17
C THR A 111 -11.28 -6.83 -6.15
N ILE A 112 -11.14 -7.35 -7.36
CA ILE A 112 -10.38 -6.69 -8.45
C ILE A 112 -10.88 -5.25 -8.67
N ALA A 113 -12.20 -5.06 -8.62
CA ALA A 113 -12.82 -3.74 -8.76
C ALA A 113 -12.39 -2.75 -7.67
N SER A 114 -12.18 -3.22 -6.42
CA SER A 114 -11.71 -2.38 -5.31
C SER A 114 -10.24 -2.00 -5.45
N ILE A 115 -9.39 -2.93 -5.94
CA ILE A 115 -7.97 -2.70 -6.19
C ILE A 115 -7.78 -1.76 -7.39
N ALA A 116 -8.48 -1.99 -8.49
CA ALA A 116 -8.35 -1.22 -9.72
C ALA A 116 -8.76 0.26 -9.59
N LYS A 117 -9.51 0.63 -8.55
CA LYS A 117 -9.87 2.04 -8.26
C LYS A 117 -8.66 2.91 -7.87
N ARG A 118 -7.51 2.31 -7.56
CA ARG A 118 -6.31 3.02 -7.07
C ARG A 118 -5.06 2.60 -7.83
N PRO A 119 -4.12 3.52 -8.08
CA PRO A 119 -2.82 3.17 -8.63
C PRO A 119 -2.05 2.22 -7.71
N SER A 120 -1.36 1.23 -8.26
CA SER A 120 -0.56 0.26 -7.50
C SER A 120 0.51 0.92 -6.61
N GLY A 121 1.13 2.00 -7.08
CA GLY A 121 2.11 2.78 -6.31
C GLY A 121 1.51 3.41 -5.04
N GLU A 122 0.24 3.83 -5.07
CA GLU A 122 -0.46 4.33 -3.87
C GLU A 122 -0.65 3.21 -2.84
N LEU A 123 -1.07 2.02 -3.28
CA LEU A 123 -1.25 0.85 -2.40
C LEU A 123 0.07 0.44 -1.73
N VAL A 124 1.17 0.44 -2.48
CA VAL A 124 2.52 0.19 -1.94
C VAL A 124 2.92 1.25 -0.91
N THR A 125 2.66 2.54 -1.20
CA THR A 125 2.96 3.65 -0.28
C THR A 125 2.21 3.51 1.04
N ARG A 126 0.96 3.04 1.03
CA ARG A 126 0.17 2.80 2.25
C ARG A 126 0.81 1.74 3.15
N VAL A 127 1.33 0.65 2.59
CA VAL A 127 2.02 -0.41 3.35
C VAL A 127 3.40 0.03 3.84
N THR A 128 4.13 0.82 3.07
CA THR A 128 5.52 1.19 3.39
C THR A 128 5.61 2.47 4.22
N SER A 129 5.08 3.58 3.73
CA SER A 129 5.25 4.91 4.34
C SER A 129 4.19 5.22 5.39
N ASP A 130 2.90 4.93 5.12
CA ASP A 130 1.84 5.26 6.06
C ASP A 130 1.94 4.45 7.36
N THR A 131 2.44 3.21 7.31
CA THR A 131 2.70 2.42 8.51
C THR A 131 3.79 3.00 9.39
N VAL A 132 4.79 3.68 8.80
CA VAL A 132 5.83 4.39 9.57
C VAL A 132 5.23 5.59 10.30
N LEU A 133 4.40 6.39 9.62
CA LEU A 133 3.67 7.52 10.24
C LEU A 133 2.72 7.05 11.35
N LEU A 134 2.03 5.92 11.14
CA LEU A 134 1.19 5.30 12.16
C LEU A 134 2.02 4.90 13.39
N ARG A 135 3.19 4.28 13.19
CA ARG A 135 4.12 3.90 14.26
C ARG A 135 4.49 5.09 15.13
N GLU A 136 4.99 6.15 14.50
CA GLU A 136 5.46 7.34 15.20
C GLU A 136 4.34 7.97 16.04
N ALA A 137 3.12 8.03 15.49
CA ALA A 137 1.98 8.58 16.20
C ALA A 137 1.50 7.71 17.36
N THR A 138 1.44 6.38 17.17
CA THR A 138 0.79 5.47 18.14
C THR A 138 1.69 5.06 19.30
N SER A 139 2.99 4.82 19.03
CA SER A 139 3.89 4.25 20.02
C SER A 139 4.76 5.30 20.70
N THR A 140 5.17 6.34 19.97
CA THR A 140 6.11 7.34 20.48
C THR A 140 5.42 8.63 20.86
N ALA A 141 4.68 9.26 19.94
CA ALA A 141 4.15 10.60 20.16
C ALA A 141 3.05 10.63 21.24
N LEU A 142 2.14 9.65 21.30
CA LEU A 142 1.10 9.62 22.35
C LEU A 142 1.70 9.49 23.75
N ALA A 143 2.66 8.59 23.95
CA ALA A 143 3.34 8.42 25.23
C ALA A 143 4.14 9.69 25.57
N GLN A 144 4.86 10.23 24.58
CA GLN A 144 5.71 11.40 24.76
C GLN A 144 4.93 12.67 25.11
N VAL A 145 3.72 12.87 24.56
CA VAL A 145 2.82 13.98 24.94
C VAL A 145 2.48 13.92 26.44
N VAL A 146 2.16 12.74 26.97
CA VAL A 146 1.88 12.56 28.39
C VAL A 146 3.11 12.84 29.22
N LEU A 147 4.27 12.29 28.84
CA LEU A 147 5.54 12.48 29.59
C LEU A 147 6.01 13.94 29.56
N SER A 148 5.93 14.59 28.39
CA SER A 148 6.25 16.02 28.27
C SER A 148 5.30 16.88 29.11
N GLY A 149 4.00 16.57 29.14
CA GLY A 149 3.02 17.25 29.97
C GLY A 149 3.34 17.12 31.46
N VAL A 150 3.62 15.89 31.92
CA VAL A 150 4.01 15.65 33.33
C VAL A 150 5.33 16.34 33.65
N SER A 151 6.32 16.31 32.77
CA SER A 151 7.61 17.00 32.97
C SER A 151 7.43 18.51 33.07
N ILE A 152 6.62 19.12 32.18
CA ILE A 152 6.33 20.55 32.20
C ILE A 152 5.63 20.92 33.52
N ILE A 153 4.54 20.23 33.88
CA ILE A 153 3.78 20.52 35.11
C ILE A 153 4.67 20.32 36.35
N GLY A 154 5.40 19.21 36.44
CA GLY A 154 6.29 18.92 37.55
C GLY A 154 7.39 19.96 37.69
N THR A 155 8.01 20.38 36.60
CA THR A 155 9.03 21.45 36.61
C THR A 155 8.46 22.78 37.06
N LEU A 156 7.27 23.19 36.59
CA LEU A 156 6.61 24.43 37.02
C LEU A 156 6.23 24.40 38.51
N VAL A 157 5.76 23.27 39.01
CA VAL A 157 5.46 23.08 40.44
C VAL A 157 6.74 23.23 41.27
N MET A 158 7.83 22.57 40.87
CA MET A 158 9.10 22.66 41.61
C MET A 158 9.68 24.07 41.60
N MET A 159 9.58 24.80 40.49
CA MET A 159 9.97 26.21 40.42
C MET A 159 9.15 27.08 41.39
N THR A 160 7.82 26.83 41.47
CA THR A 160 6.92 27.55 42.38
C THR A 160 7.24 27.26 43.85
N VAL A 161 7.59 26.00 44.20
CA VAL A 161 7.98 25.59 45.53
C VAL A 161 9.31 26.23 45.97
N LEU A 162 10.26 26.39 45.03
CA LEU A 162 11.56 27.02 45.32
C LEU A 162 11.44 28.52 45.58
N ASP A 163 10.79 29.26 44.72
CA ASP A 163 10.54 30.69 44.89
C ASP A 163 9.36 31.16 44.00
N PRO A 164 8.18 31.44 44.59
CA PRO A 164 6.99 31.86 43.84
C PRO A 164 7.17 33.20 43.12
N VAL A 165 7.97 34.11 43.67
CA VAL A 165 8.17 35.45 43.07
C VAL A 165 9.07 35.34 41.82
N LEU A 166 10.17 34.60 41.95
CA LEU A 166 11.07 34.33 40.82
C LEU A 166 10.36 33.53 39.71
N PHE A 167 9.48 32.60 40.12
CA PHE A 167 8.63 31.86 39.20
C PHE A 167 7.71 32.77 38.38
N LEU A 168 7.01 33.74 39.03
CA LEU A 168 6.12 34.66 38.30
C LEU A 168 6.88 35.52 37.28
N VAL A 169 8.09 36.00 37.62
CA VAL A 169 8.93 36.78 36.70
C VAL A 169 9.35 35.91 35.52
N THR A 170 9.84 34.70 35.79
CA THR A 170 10.28 33.78 34.73
C THR A 170 9.13 33.33 33.86
N PHE A 171 7.99 32.96 34.46
CA PHE A 171 6.79 32.54 33.77
C PHE A 171 6.21 33.67 32.90
N GLY A 172 6.22 34.90 33.37
CA GLY A 172 5.86 36.08 32.58
C GLY A 172 6.73 36.24 31.34
N GLY A 173 8.04 36.06 31.48
CA GLY A 173 8.97 36.04 30.35
C GLY A 173 8.66 34.90 29.34
N LEU A 174 8.40 33.70 29.85
CA LEU A 174 8.04 32.56 29.00
C LEU A 174 6.70 32.77 28.28
N VAL A 175 5.69 33.33 28.93
CA VAL A 175 4.40 33.68 28.32
C VAL A 175 4.60 34.71 27.21
N LEU A 176 5.45 35.69 27.39
CA LEU A 176 5.75 36.70 26.37
C LEU A 176 6.41 36.06 25.13
N VAL A 177 7.38 35.17 25.33
CA VAL A 177 8.03 34.39 24.27
C VAL A 177 7.02 33.50 23.56
N GLY A 178 6.15 32.80 24.30
CA GLY A 178 5.08 31.97 23.75
C GLY A 178 4.08 32.77 22.93
N ALA A 179 3.69 33.95 23.38
CA ALA A 179 2.81 34.85 22.62
C ALA A 179 3.45 35.33 21.33
N ALA A 180 4.73 35.71 21.36
CA ALA A 180 5.49 36.07 20.16
C ALA A 180 5.58 34.90 19.15
N ALA A 181 5.85 33.69 19.64
CA ALA A 181 5.85 32.47 18.84
C ALA A 181 4.47 32.20 18.22
N ALA A 182 3.39 32.33 19.00
CA ALA A 182 2.02 32.10 18.53
C ALA A 182 1.61 33.05 17.38
N VAL A 183 2.11 34.28 17.38
CA VAL A 183 1.89 35.25 16.28
C VAL A 183 2.69 34.86 15.03
N LEU A 184 3.91 34.35 15.18
CA LEU A 184 4.82 34.03 14.07
C LEU A 184 4.57 32.65 13.45
N MET A 185 4.15 31.65 14.23
CA MET A 185 3.96 30.27 13.78
C MET A 185 3.00 30.10 12.60
N PRO A 186 1.84 30.77 12.50
CA PRO A 186 0.94 30.61 11.36
C PRO A 186 1.55 31.03 10.03
N ALA A 187 2.42 32.06 10.03
CA ALA A 187 3.12 32.51 8.84
C ALA A 187 4.22 31.51 8.41
N MET A 188 4.89 30.88 9.37
CA MET A 188 5.85 29.79 9.12
C MET A 188 5.13 28.55 8.55
N GLY A 189 4.03 28.12 9.18
CA GLY A 189 3.26 26.95 8.75
C GLY A 189 2.73 27.10 7.34
N ARG A 190 2.19 28.28 6.97
CA ARG A 190 1.75 28.56 5.58
C ARG A 190 2.91 28.43 4.57
N SER A 191 4.09 28.95 4.90
CA SER A 191 5.24 28.86 4.00
C SER A 191 5.77 27.44 3.86
N GLN A 192 5.76 26.68 4.96
CA GLN A 192 6.14 25.27 4.94
C GLN A 192 5.19 24.45 4.06
N ARG A 193 3.89 24.71 4.15
CA ARG A 193 2.89 24.05 3.30
C ARG A 193 3.10 24.38 1.83
N LEU A 194 3.29 25.64 1.46
CA LEU A 194 3.59 26.05 0.07
C LEU A 194 4.88 25.39 -0.46
N SER A 195 5.90 25.27 0.38
CA SER A 195 7.12 24.54 0.04
C SER A 195 6.84 23.07 -0.27
N GLN A 196 6.07 22.38 0.56
CA GLN A 196 5.70 20.97 0.34
C GLN A 196 4.85 20.78 -0.92
N GLU A 197 3.88 21.65 -1.16
CA GLU A 197 3.04 21.64 -2.37
C GLU A 197 3.89 21.82 -3.65
N SER A 198 4.90 22.71 -3.60
CA SER A 198 5.81 22.93 -4.73
C SER A 198 6.72 21.72 -5.01
N VAL A 199 7.20 21.05 -3.95
CA VAL A 199 7.98 19.79 -4.08
C VAL A 199 7.11 18.70 -4.70
N GLY A 200 5.84 18.58 -4.28
CA GLY A 200 4.90 17.63 -4.85
C GLY A 200 4.66 17.86 -6.36
N LYS A 201 4.48 19.11 -6.78
CA LYS A 201 4.34 19.47 -8.22
C LYS A 201 5.59 19.07 -9.02
N LEU A 202 6.77 19.38 -8.50
CA LEU A 202 8.05 18.99 -9.12
C LEU A 202 8.15 17.48 -9.27
N GLY A 203 7.81 16.73 -8.21
CA GLY A 203 7.81 15.26 -8.21
C GLY A 203 6.90 14.68 -9.30
N GLY A 204 5.64 15.13 -9.36
CA GLY A 204 4.68 14.64 -10.36
C GLY A 204 5.10 14.94 -11.81
N ARG A 205 5.71 16.11 -12.09
CA ARG A 205 6.24 16.39 -13.44
C ARG A 205 7.44 15.53 -13.80
N LEU A 206 8.36 15.33 -12.85
CA LEU A 206 9.52 14.48 -13.07
C LEU A 206 9.09 13.02 -13.33
N GLU A 207 8.16 12.51 -12.56
CA GLU A 207 7.58 11.18 -12.74
C GLU A 207 6.96 11.03 -14.14
N GLY A 208 6.14 11.99 -14.57
CA GLY A 208 5.55 12.00 -15.91
C GLY A 208 6.60 12.01 -17.02
N ALA A 209 7.65 12.82 -16.88
CA ALA A 209 8.73 12.89 -17.88
C ALA A 209 9.57 11.59 -17.92
N LEU A 210 9.83 10.97 -16.76
CA LEU A 210 10.54 9.69 -16.69
C LEU A 210 9.68 8.54 -17.24
N HIS A 211 8.39 8.53 -16.99
CA HIS A 211 7.47 7.55 -17.57
C HIS A 211 7.47 7.64 -19.10
N ALA A 212 7.49 8.85 -19.65
CA ALA A 212 7.55 9.11 -21.08
C ALA A 212 8.98 9.25 -21.64
N ILE A 213 10.02 8.75 -20.96
CA ILE A 213 11.42 9.06 -21.29
C ILE A 213 11.80 8.68 -22.73
N ARG A 214 11.27 7.57 -23.24
CA ARG A 214 11.50 7.14 -24.62
C ARG A 214 10.95 8.16 -25.62
N THR A 215 9.75 8.69 -25.38
CA THR A 215 9.14 9.73 -26.20
C THR A 215 9.93 11.04 -26.11
N VAL A 216 10.35 11.44 -24.92
CA VAL A 216 11.21 12.61 -24.71
C VAL A 216 12.50 12.49 -25.53
N LYS A 217 13.15 11.32 -25.49
CA LYS A 217 14.36 11.02 -26.26
C LYS A 217 14.13 11.01 -27.76
N ALA A 218 13.11 10.27 -28.22
CA ALA A 218 12.78 10.16 -29.62
C ALA A 218 12.41 11.53 -30.25
N SER A 219 11.77 12.39 -29.47
CA SER A 219 11.34 13.74 -29.89
C SER A 219 12.44 14.81 -29.71
N ARG A 220 13.64 14.45 -29.25
CA ARG A 220 14.74 15.40 -28.93
C ARG A 220 14.25 16.54 -28.02
N ALA A 221 13.40 16.20 -27.04
CA ALA A 221 12.72 17.18 -26.19
C ALA A 221 13.41 17.38 -24.83
N GLU A 222 14.61 16.80 -24.60
CA GLU A 222 15.29 16.80 -23.31
C GLU A 222 15.51 18.21 -22.76
N SER A 223 16.03 19.12 -23.58
CA SER A 223 16.28 20.49 -23.16
C SER A 223 14.99 21.25 -22.80
N ARG A 224 13.91 20.99 -23.54
CA ARG A 224 12.61 21.60 -23.27
C ARG A 224 11.98 21.07 -21.99
N GLU A 225 12.00 19.75 -21.77
CA GLU A 225 11.48 19.15 -20.55
C GLU A 225 12.36 19.48 -19.34
N HIS A 226 13.69 19.51 -19.52
CA HIS A 226 14.61 19.99 -18.47
C HIS A 226 14.24 21.42 -18.03
N GLU A 227 14.06 22.37 -18.97
CA GLU A 227 13.72 23.74 -18.60
C GLU A 227 12.35 23.84 -17.92
N ARG A 228 11.36 23.08 -18.36
CA ARG A 228 10.03 23.00 -17.72
C ARG A 228 10.13 22.51 -16.27
N ILE A 229 10.88 21.43 -16.04
CA ILE A 229 11.09 20.89 -14.69
C ILE A 229 11.88 21.88 -13.84
N MET A 230 12.88 22.58 -14.42
CA MET A 230 13.67 23.57 -13.71
C MET A 230 12.90 24.84 -13.35
N VAL A 231 11.83 25.18 -14.06
CA VAL A 231 10.91 26.27 -13.64
C VAL A 231 10.26 25.88 -12.30
N ASP A 232 9.72 24.66 -12.17
CA ASP A 232 9.11 24.20 -10.92
C ASP A 232 10.15 24.03 -9.80
N ALA A 233 11.36 23.57 -10.14
CA ALA A 233 12.46 23.47 -9.19
C ALA A 233 12.87 24.84 -8.64
N ARG A 234 12.90 25.88 -9.48
CA ARG A 234 13.18 27.28 -9.04
C ARG A 234 12.05 27.81 -8.16
N GLU A 235 10.78 27.51 -8.48
CA GLU A 235 9.62 27.87 -7.66
C GLU A 235 9.67 27.16 -6.30
N SER A 236 9.92 25.85 -6.29
CA SER A 236 10.12 25.05 -5.07
C SER A 236 11.24 25.63 -4.20
N ARG A 237 12.40 25.95 -4.79
CA ARG A 237 13.49 26.61 -4.10
C ARG A 237 13.08 27.95 -3.47
N ARG A 238 12.30 28.78 -4.20
CA ARG A 238 11.83 30.07 -3.69
C ARG A 238 10.97 29.89 -2.44
N HIS A 239 10.01 28.97 -2.47
CA HIS A 239 9.14 28.66 -1.35
C HIS A 239 9.91 28.04 -0.18
N SER A 240 10.84 27.12 -0.46
CA SER A 240 11.69 26.50 0.57
C SER A 240 12.60 27.52 1.27
N VAL A 241 13.22 28.44 0.53
CA VAL A 241 14.02 29.52 1.11
C VAL A 241 13.16 30.47 1.96
N SER A 242 11.94 30.78 1.50
CA SER A 242 11.00 31.60 2.28
C SER A 242 10.59 30.89 3.58
N ALA A 243 10.30 29.58 3.52
CA ALA A 243 9.98 28.77 4.67
C ALA A 243 11.16 28.72 5.67
N ALA A 244 12.39 28.47 5.17
CA ALA A 244 13.59 28.43 6.00
C ALA A 244 13.87 29.78 6.70
N ARG A 245 13.71 30.91 5.99
CA ARG A 245 13.87 32.25 6.60
C ARG A 245 12.86 32.50 7.71
N ARG A 246 11.59 32.16 7.51
CA ARG A 246 10.55 32.31 8.54
C ARG A 246 10.77 31.39 9.71
N ALA A 247 11.19 30.14 9.47
CA ALA A 247 11.57 29.22 10.53
C ALA A 247 12.76 29.75 11.35
N ALA A 248 13.77 30.32 10.68
CA ALA A 248 14.92 30.93 11.36
C ALA A 248 14.52 32.11 12.25
N VAL A 249 13.58 32.96 11.80
CA VAL A 249 13.04 34.06 12.62
C VAL A 249 12.31 33.52 13.84
N VAL A 250 11.43 32.53 13.68
CA VAL A 250 10.72 31.91 14.81
C VAL A 250 11.73 31.29 15.79
N TRP A 251 12.73 30.56 15.27
CA TRP A 251 13.77 29.95 16.10
C TRP A 251 14.57 31.00 16.88
N ALA A 252 14.99 32.09 16.22
CA ALA A 252 15.73 33.18 16.86
C ALA A 252 14.93 33.87 17.97
N VAL A 253 13.62 34.14 17.73
CA VAL A 253 12.73 34.76 18.72
C VAL A 253 12.50 33.83 19.89
N VAL A 254 12.23 32.54 19.67
CA VAL A 254 11.98 31.57 20.73
C VAL A 254 13.26 31.29 21.52
N SER A 255 14.37 30.99 20.85
CA SER A 255 15.64 30.66 21.52
C SER A 255 16.25 31.90 22.21
N GLY A 256 16.29 33.03 21.52
CA GLY A 256 16.78 34.28 22.10
C GLY A 256 15.90 34.80 23.26
N GLY A 257 14.57 34.71 23.09
CA GLY A 257 13.62 35.05 24.14
C GLY A 257 13.75 34.16 25.37
N MET A 258 13.93 32.84 25.18
CA MET A 258 14.21 31.91 26.29
C MET A 258 15.50 32.25 27.02
N GLN A 259 16.58 32.53 26.28
CA GLN A 259 17.85 32.93 26.91
C GLN A 259 17.73 34.24 27.69
N LEU A 260 16.99 35.23 27.15
CA LEU A 260 16.71 36.48 27.84
C LEU A 260 15.87 36.26 29.10
N ALA A 261 14.87 35.38 29.06
CA ALA A 261 14.07 35.04 30.25
C ALA A 261 14.93 34.38 31.34
N ILE A 262 15.83 33.47 30.96
CA ILE A 262 16.76 32.83 31.89
C ILE A 262 17.77 33.85 32.46
N ALA A 263 18.34 34.69 31.62
CA ALA A 263 19.26 35.74 32.07
C ALA A 263 18.57 36.75 33.00
N GLY A 264 17.34 37.13 32.68
CA GLY A 264 16.51 37.98 33.56
C GLY A 264 16.19 37.31 34.89
N SER A 265 15.89 36.00 34.85
CA SER A 265 15.67 35.21 36.06
C SER A 265 16.93 35.12 36.92
N LEU A 266 18.11 34.97 36.33
CA LEU A 266 19.40 34.98 37.03
C LEU A 266 19.65 36.35 37.67
N ALA A 267 19.50 37.43 36.92
CA ALA A 267 19.73 38.80 37.44
C ALA A 267 18.78 39.15 38.60
N PHE A 268 17.48 38.85 38.41
CA PHE A 268 16.49 39.10 39.48
C PHE A 268 16.67 38.15 40.67
N GLY A 269 17.00 36.87 40.43
CA GLY A 269 17.32 35.90 41.48
C GLY A 269 18.57 36.27 42.28
N ALA A 270 19.63 36.75 41.59
CA ALA A 270 20.83 37.24 42.27
C ALA A 270 20.55 38.47 43.18
N TRP A 271 19.68 39.38 42.72
CA TRP A 271 19.20 40.48 43.55
C TRP A 271 18.44 39.97 44.80
N ARG A 272 17.57 38.96 44.66
CA ARG A 272 16.86 38.34 45.78
C ARG A 272 17.81 37.63 46.76
N VAL A 273 18.86 36.98 46.24
CA VAL A 273 19.91 36.38 47.09
C VAL A 273 20.63 37.46 47.88
N GLY A 274 21.05 38.57 47.23
CA GLY A 274 21.67 39.70 47.93
C GLY A 274 20.77 40.38 48.98
N ALA A 275 19.44 40.31 48.81
CA ALA A 275 18.44 40.77 49.77
C ALA A 275 18.14 39.74 50.91
N GLY A 276 18.77 38.57 50.90
CA GLY A 276 18.54 37.50 51.86
C GLY A 276 17.20 36.75 51.72
N ALA A 277 16.48 36.96 50.63
CA ALA A 277 15.18 36.38 50.37
C ALA A 277 15.22 35.00 49.65
N LEU A 278 16.38 34.62 49.13
CA LEU A 278 16.62 33.34 48.44
C LEU A 278 18.04 32.86 48.72
N GLU A 279 18.23 31.55 48.85
CA GLU A 279 19.57 30.95 48.98
C GLU A 279 20.23 30.79 47.61
N VAL A 280 21.56 30.80 47.56
CA VAL A 280 22.30 30.55 46.30
C VAL A 280 21.97 29.19 45.70
N SER A 281 21.88 28.16 46.52
CA SER A 281 21.50 26.80 46.14
C SER A 281 20.11 26.74 45.51
N GLY A 282 19.15 27.49 46.08
CA GLY A 282 17.81 27.65 45.55
C GLY A 282 17.80 28.30 44.16
N LEU A 283 18.61 29.37 43.96
CA LEU A 283 18.76 30.01 42.65
C LEU A 283 19.34 29.07 41.61
N VAL A 284 20.38 28.30 41.96
CA VAL A 284 20.99 27.32 41.04
C VAL A 284 19.98 26.24 40.65
N ALA A 285 19.25 25.67 41.62
CA ALA A 285 18.21 24.67 41.32
C ALA A 285 17.09 25.24 40.45
N PHE A 286 16.67 26.48 40.72
CA PHE A 286 15.65 27.17 39.92
C PHE A 286 16.09 27.34 38.47
N LEU A 287 17.32 27.77 38.22
CA LEU A 287 17.86 27.89 36.86
C LEU A 287 17.97 26.55 36.13
N LEU A 288 18.36 25.48 36.85
CA LEU A 288 18.37 24.13 36.27
C LEU A 288 16.96 23.71 35.82
N TYR A 289 15.92 23.98 36.61
CA TYR A 289 14.54 23.74 36.21
C TYR A 289 14.13 24.62 35.01
N ALA A 290 14.53 25.89 34.99
CA ALA A 290 14.23 26.78 33.86
C ALA A 290 14.85 26.26 32.53
N PHE A 291 16.10 25.76 32.59
CA PHE A 291 16.74 25.12 31.43
C PHE A 291 16.05 23.81 31.07
N GLN A 292 15.61 23.01 32.04
CA GLN A 292 14.95 21.72 31.80
C GLN A 292 13.57 21.85 31.17
N LEU A 293 12.93 23.03 31.22
CA LEU A 293 11.60 23.28 30.69
C LEU A 293 11.58 23.33 29.15
N ALA A 294 12.67 23.76 28.51
CA ALA A 294 12.71 23.99 27.05
C ALA A 294 12.54 22.71 26.21
N PRO A 295 13.23 21.58 26.47
CA PRO A 295 13.09 20.36 25.69
C PRO A 295 11.66 19.79 25.65
N PRO A 296 10.95 19.57 26.78
CA PRO A 296 9.60 19.04 26.78
C PRO A 296 8.58 19.92 26.04
N VAL A 297 8.74 21.25 26.10
CA VAL A 297 7.87 22.19 25.37
C VAL A 297 8.07 22.05 23.83
N ALA A 298 9.33 22.00 23.39
CA ALA A 298 9.65 21.78 21.97
C ALA A 298 9.17 20.41 21.49
N GLN A 299 9.36 19.36 22.29
CA GLN A 299 8.93 18.00 21.99
C GLN A 299 7.41 17.90 21.87
N LEU A 300 6.66 18.51 22.78
CA LEU A 300 5.19 18.51 22.73
C LEU A 300 4.66 19.08 21.40
N ALA A 301 5.26 20.16 20.90
CA ALA A 301 4.89 20.73 19.61
C ALA A 301 5.19 19.79 18.42
N ALA A 302 6.33 19.10 18.45
CA ALA A 302 6.71 18.10 17.46
C ALA A 302 5.76 16.90 17.50
N ASP A 303 5.47 16.38 18.70
CA ASP A 303 4.59 15.22 18.88
C ASP A 303 3.16 15.47 18.41
N LEU A 304 2.62 16.66 18.65
CA LEU A 304 1.30 17.07 18.13
C LEU A 304 1.26 17.03 16.60
N THR A 305 2.34 17.45 15.94
CA THR A 305 2.44 17.37 14.46
C THR A 305 2.53 15.92 14.00
N THR A 306 3.30 15.09 14.69
CA THR A 306 3.42 13.65 14.41
C THR A 306 2.07 12.95 14.56
N ILE A 307 1.30 13.26 15.62
CA ILE A 307 -0.04 12.71 15.82
C ILE A 307 -0.98 13.11 14.68
N GLN A 308 -0.94 14.35 14.20
CA GLN A 308 -1.76 14.79 13.05
C GLN A 308 -1.40 14.03 11.78
N SER A 309 -0.12 13.80 11.50
CA SER A 309 0.35 12.98 10.38
C SER A 309 -0.11 11.52 10.53
N GLY A 310 -0.06 11.00 11.74
CA GLY A 310 -0.55 9.66 12.07
C GLY A 310 -2.06 9.51 11.86
N PHE A 311 -2.87 10.52 12.18
CA PHE A 311 -4.31 10.50 11.88
C PHE A 311 -4.58 10.40 10.37
N ALA A 312 -3.84 11.15 9.55
CA ALA A 312 -3.98 11.07 8.10
C ALA A 312 -3.57 9.68 7.57
N ALA A 313 -2.47 9.12 8.07
CA ALA A 313 -2.03 7.77 7.71
C ALA A 313 -3.05 6.70 8.15
N ALA A 314 -3.55 6.79 9.38
CA ALA A 314 -4.55 5.86 9.91
C ALA A 314 -5.86 5.90 9.10
N SER A 315 -6.29 7.08 8.63
CA SER A 315 -7.47 7.20 7.74
C SER A 315 -7.25 6.45 6.43
N ARG A 316 -6.06 6.59 5.79
CA ARG A 316 -5.74 5.88 4.54
C ARG A 316 -5.61 4.36 4.74
N ILE A 317 -5.09 3.92 5.90
CA ILE A 317 -5.04 2.48 6.26
C ILE A 317 -6.46 1.93 6.47
N ARG A 318 -7.36 2.72 7.11
CA ARG A 318 -8.76 2.34 7.26
C ARG A 318 -9.44 2.13 5.91
N GLU A 319 -9.22 3.01 4.94
CA GLU A 319 -9.77 2.85 3.60
C GLU A 319 -9.34 1.52 2.94
N VAL A 320 -8.15 1.00 3.28
CA VAL A 320 -7.73 -0.34 2.86
C VAL A 320 -8.54 -1.41 3.58
N GLN A 321 -8.74 -1.27 4.89
CA GLN A 321 -9.51 -2.24 5.68
C GLN A 321 -11.00 -2.28 5.29
N GLU A 322 -11.52 -1.18 4.74
CA GLU A 322 -12.89 -1.05 4.24
C GLU A 322 -13.05 -1.49 2.78
N MET A 323 -11.97 -1.91 2.09
CA MET A 323 -12.08 -2.47 0.75
C MET A 323 -13.01 -3.68 0.76
N GLU A 324 -13.87 -3.75 -0.25
CA GLU A 324 -14.72 -4.90 -0.49
C GLU A 324 -13.86 -6.14 -0.73
N VAL A 325 -14.14 -7.22 -0.05
CA VAL A 325 -13.43 -8.49 -0.19
C VAL A 325 -14.28 -9.52 -0.91
N GLU A 326 -13.64 -10.46 -1.55
CA GLU A 326 -14.28 -11.66 -2.08
C GLU A 326 -14.79 -12.49 -0.90
N GLU A 327 -16.06 -12.89 -0.93
CA GLU A 327 -16.65 -13.76 0.09
C GLU A 327 -16.04 -15.15 -0.05
N THR A 328 -15.09 -15.49 0.79
CA THR A 328 -14.57 -16.83 0.95
C THR A 328 -15.26 -17.50 2.13
N ASP A 329 -15.91 -18.62 1.91
CA ASP A 329 -16.61 -19.40 2.94
C ASP A 329 -15.67 -20.08 3.97
N THR A 330 -14.39 -19.83 3.96
CA THR A 330 -13.42 -20.41 4.86
C THR A 330 -12.87 -19.39 5.85
N ASP A 331 -13.33 -19.50 7.08
CA ASP A 331 -12.63 -19.02 8.28
C ASP A 331 -11.20 -19.59 8.28
N ASP A 332 -10.18 -18.73 8.38
CA ASP A 332 -8.74 -18.99 8.18
C ASP A 332 -8.11 -20.10 9.07
N THR A 333 -8.89 -21.04 9.61
CA THR A 333 -8.39 -22.09 10.52
C THR A 333 -8.24 -23.47 9.91
N VAL A 334 -8.58 -23.68 8.62
CA VAL A 334 -8.51 -25.01 7.98
C VAL A 334 -7.86 -24.96 6.60
N VAL A 335 -6.60 -24.61 6.53
CA VAL A 335 -5.78 -24.74 5.30
C VAL A 335 -4.78 -25.90 5.46
N SER A 336 -5.18 -27.03 6.00
CA SER A 336 -4.26 -28.17 6.11
C SER A 336 -4.84 -29.57 5.90
N GLU A 337 -6.14 -29.75 5.67
CA GLU A 337 -6.66 -31.13 5.70
C GLU A 337 -7.64 -31.57 4.58
N SER A 338 -7.89 -30.77 3.52
CA SER A 338 -8.93 -31.16 2.54
C SER A 338 -8.49 -31.30 1.08
N LEU A 339 -7.18 -31.41 0.78
CA LEU A 339 -6.72 -31.68 -0.59
C LEU A 339 -6.66 -33.17 -0.98
N ASP A 340 -6.89 -34.08 -0.04
CA ASP A 340 -6.68 -35.53 -0.29
C ASP A 340 -7.92 -36.33 -0.74
N ASN A 341 -9.10 -35.71 -0.94
CA ASN A 341 -10.32 -36.48 -1.17
C ASN A 341 -11.17 -36.11 -2.42
N VAL A 342 -10.58 -35.61 -3.49
CA VAL A 342 -11.30 -35.50 -4.77
C VAL A 342 -10.58 -36.27 -5.88
N VAL A 343 -10.46 -37.58 -5.66
CA VAL A 343 -10.32 -38.52 -6.78
C VAL A 343 -11.74 -38.98 -7.17
N VAL A 344 -12.37 -38.23 -8.05
CA VAL A 344 -13.65 -38.62 -8.64
C VAL A 344 -13.38 -39.70 -9.67
N GLY A 345 -13.95 -40.88 -9.41
CA GLY A 345 -13.86 -42.06 -10.27
C GLY A 345 -14.30 -41.78 -11.71
N LEU A 346 -13.43 -42.15 -12.62
CA LEU A 346 -13.72 -42.27 -14.06
C LEU A 346 -14.69 -43.43 -14.27
N SER A 347 -15.99 -43.13 -14.24
CA SER A 347 -17.01 -44.04 -14.77
C SER A 347 -17.19 -43.76 -16.26
N SER A 348 -16.98 -44.79 -17.08
CA SER A 348 -17.24 -44.81 -18.52
C SER A 348 -18.65 -44.30 -18.84
N ARG A 349 -18.77 -43.13 -19.43
CA ARG A 349 -20.03 -42.59 -19.92
C ARG A 349 -20.12 -42.76 -21.45
N THR A 350 -21.18 -43.40 -21.86
CA THR A 350 -21.75 -43.47 -23.20
C THR A 350 -21.85 -42.07 -23.82
N ILE A 351 -21.59 -41.93 -25.13
CA ILE A 351 -21.63 -40.70 -25.90
C ILE A 351 -23.04 -40.09 -25.85
N ALA A 352 -23.26 -39.21 -24.85
CA ALA A 352 -24.37 -38.25 -24.81
C ALA A 352 -23.91 -36.92 -25.43
N PRO A 353 -24.78 -36.02 -25.89
CA PRO A 353 -24.38 -34.68 -26.34
C PRO A 353 -23.52 -34.03 -25.25
N VAL A 354 -22.39 -33.42 -25.66
CA VAL A 354 -21.39 -32.86 -24.76
C VAL A 354 -22.09 -31.82 -23.90
N ALA A 355 -22.27 -32.13 -22.59
CA ALA A 355 -22.91 -31.21 -21.67
C ALA A 355 -22.03 -29.96 -21.51
N PRO A 356 -22.62 -28.76 -21.42
CA PRO A 356 -21.87 -27.55 -21.25
C PRO A 356 -21.13 -27.56 -19.91
N VAL A 357 -19.88 -27.13 -19.91
CA VAL A 357 -19.10 -26.93 -18.65
C VAL A 357 -19.46 -25.62 -18.00
N LEU A 358 -19.78 -24.59 -18.79
CA LEU A 358 -20.16 -23.26 -18.34
C LEU A 358 -21.40 -22.79 -19.09
N GLU A 359 -22.37 -22.23 -18.38
CA GLU A 359 -23.58 -21.65 -18.96
C GLU A 359 -23.86 -20.27 -18.37
N PHE A 360 -24.28 -19.37 -19.24
CA PHE A 360 -24.87 -18.07 -18.89
C PHE A 360 -26.35 -18.13 -19.20
N VAL A 361 -27.18 -17.77 -18.26
CA VAL A 361 -28.63 -17.75 -18.38
C VAL A 361 -29.12 -16.33 -18.14
N ASN A 362 -29.50 -15.62 -19.20
CA ASN A 362 -29.99 -14.23 -19.20
C ASN A 362 -29.09 -13.25 -18.42
N VAL A 363 -27.75 -13.36 -18.57
CA VAL A 363 -26.79 -12.63 -17.76
C VAL A 363 -26.67 -11.18 -18.21
N THR A 364 -26.90 -10.27 -17.26
CA THR A 364 -26.64 -8.82 -17.39
C THR A 364 -25.60 -8.41 -16.37
N ALA A 365 -24.62 -7.58 -16.77
CA ALA A 365 -23.55 -7.14 -15.90
C ALA A 365 -23.09 -5.71 -16.21
N ARG A 366 -22.69 -4.97 -15.15
CA ARG A 366 -22.11 -3.62 -15.22
C ARG A 366 -20.97 -3.44 -14.20
N TYR A 367 -20.03 -2.56 -14.52
CA TYR A 367 -18.87 -2.28 -13.65
C TYR A 367 -19.18 -1.33 -12.48
N ALA A 368 -20.24 -0.53 -12.59
CA ALA A 368 -20.65 0.39 -11.52
C ALA A 368 -22.17 0.59 -11.51
N PRO A 369 -22.77 0.77 -10.35
CA PRO A 369 -24.20 1.09 -10.25
C PRO A 369 -24.56 2.32 -11.09
N GLY A 370 -25.60 2.21 -11.94
CA GLY A 370 -26.06 3.30 -12.81
C GLY A 370 -25.25 3.50 -14.10
N SER A 371 -24.15 2.77 -14.34
CA SER A 371 -23.48 2.76 -15.64
C SER A 371 -24.27 1.96 -16.68
N GLU A 372 -23.99 2.16 -17.96
CA GLU A 372 -24.55 1.27 -18.99
C GLU A 372 -24.07 -0.17 -18.77
N PRO A 373 -24.95 -1.18 -18.95
CA PRO A 373 -24.55 -2.59 -18.87
C PRO A 373 -23.47 -2.90 -19.91
N ALA A 374 -22.40 -3.54 -19.46
CA ALA A 374 -21.35 -4.03 -20.33
C ALA A 374 -21.74 -5.35 -21.02
N LEU A 375 -22.61 -6.14 -20.38
CA LEU A 375 -23.32 -7.28 -20.98
C LEU A 375 -24.81 -7.14 -20.70
N ARG A 376 -25.66 -7.59 -21.66
CA ARG A 376 -27.11 -7.46 -21.63
C ARG A 376 -27.77 -8.73 -22.10
N ASP A 377 -28.54 -9.40 -21.26
CA ASP A 377 -29.32 -10.60 -21.58
C ASP A 377 -28.49 -11.62 -22.37
N VAL A 378 -27.34 -12.02 -21.84
CA VAL A 378 -26.44 -12.96 -22.52
C VAL A 378 -26.80 -14.38 -22.14
N ASP A 379 -27.15 -15.19 -23.17
CA ASP A 379 -27.30 -16.63 -23.08
C ASP A 379 -26.15 -17.30 -23.82
N LEU A 380 -25.37 -18.13 -23.11
CA LEU A 380 -24.18 -18.78 -23.65
C LEU A 380 -24.00 -20.15 -22.99
N ALA A 381 -23.73 -21.17 -23.80
CA ALA A 381 -23.28 -22.46 -23.31
C ALA A 381 -21.91 -22.77 -23.93
N ILE A 382 -20.90 -22.99 -23.07
CA ILE A 382 -19.55 -23.41 -23.45
C ILE A 382 -19.49 -24.93 -23.26
N PRO A 383 -19.24 -25.70 -24.33
CA PRO A 383 -19.11 -27.15 -24.24
C PRO A 383 -17.94 -27.57 -23.36
N SER A 384 -18.00 -28.75 -22.75
CA SER A 384 -16.91 -29.28 -21.91
C SER A 384 -15.64 -29.64 -22.71
N ARG A 385 -15.69 -29.61 -24.02
CA ARG A 385 -14.57 -29.83 -24.96
C ARG A 385 -14.74 -28.97 -26.20
N GLY A 386 -13.62 -28.67 -26.85
CA GLY A 386 -13.58 -27.91 -28.08
C GLY A 386 -13.13 -26.48 -27.90
N HIS A 387 -12.94 -25.79 -29.00
CA HIS A 387 -12.48 -24.42 -29.07
C HIS A 387 -13.62 -23.46 -29.39
N THR A 388 -13.91 -22.54 -28.49
CA THR A 388 -14.87 -21.45 -28.68
C THR A 388 -14.12 -20.12 -28.83
N ALA A 389 -14.23 -19.48 -29.99
CA ALA A 389 -13.65 -18.17 -30.27
C ALA A 389 -14.68 -17.05 -30.06
N ILE A 390 -14.32 -15.99 -29.39
CA ILE A 390 -15.14 -14.79 -29.18
C ILE A 390 -14.56 -13.65 -30.00
N VAL A 391 -15.37 -13.10 -30.91
CA VAL A 391 -14.99 -11.99 -31.78
C VAL A 391 -15.98 -10.84 -31.65
N GLY A 392 -15.55 -9.64 -32.00
CA GLY A 392 -16.39 -8.44 -31.95
C GLY A 392 -15.56 -7.17 -31.85
N PRO A 393 -16.15 -6.00 -32.12
CA PRO A 393 -15.47 -4.72 -32.05
C PRO A 393 -14.98 -4.42 -30.61
N SER A 394 -14.09 -3.42 -30.49
CA SER A 394 -13.66 -2.94 -29.19
C SER A 394 -14.88 -2.43 -28.40
N GLY A 395 -14.95 -2.75 -27.10
CA GLY A 395 -16.11 -2.41 -26.26
C GLY A 395 -17.35 -3.30 -26.45
N ALA A 396 -17.29 -4.39 -27.22
CA ALA A 396 -18.40 -5.33 -27.39
C ALA A 396 -18.75 -6.15 -26.13
N GLY A 397 -17.90 -6.13 -25.09
CA GLY A 397 -18.12 -6.88 -23.84
C GLY A 397 -17.31 -8.17 -23.70
N LYS A 398 -16.37 -8.45 -24.60
CA LYS A 398 -15.57 -9.70 -24.63
C LYS A 398 -14.80 -9.94 -23.31
N THR A 399 -14.00 -8.98 -22.87
CA THR A 399 -13.23 -9.07 -21.60
C THR A 399 -14.14 -9.07 -20.38
N THR A 400 -15.33 -8.46 -20.48
CA THR A 400 -16.35 -8.51 -19.41
C THR A 400 -16.87 -9.93 -19.23
N LEU A 401 -17.04 -10.68 -20.30
CA LEU A 401 -17.44 -12.08 -20.25
C LEU A 401 -16.40 -12.92 -19.51
N PHE A 402 -15.10 -12.72 -19.77
CA PHE A 402 -14.03 -13.38 -19.01
C PHE A 402 -14.00 -12.94 -17.54
N SER A 403 -14.25 -11.66 -17.27
CA SER A 403 -14.34 -11.16 -15.89
C SER A 403 -15.46 -11.84 -15.11
N LEU A 404 -16.57 -12.17 -15.74
CA LEU A 404 -17.67 -12.93 -15.12
C LEU A 404 -17.31 -14.41 -14.93
N LEU A 405 -16.70 -15.05 -15.94
CA LEU A 405 -16.24 -16.44 -15.85
C LEU A 405 -15.26 -16.63 -14.67
N LEU A 406 -14.35 -15.66 -14.45
CA LEU A 406 -13.37 -15.68 -13.38
C LEU A 406 -13.91 -15.14 -12.04
N ARG A 407 -15.18 -14.72 -12.00
CA ARG A 407 -15.80 -14.05 -10.85
C ARG A 407 -15.03 -12.79 -10.40
N PHE A 408 -14.39 -12.07 -11.33
CA PHE A 408 -13.84 -10.72 -11.08
C PHE A 408 -14.95 -9.66 -11.12
N LEU A 409 -16.06 -10.00 -11.75
CA LEU A 409 -17.29 -9.22 -11.81
C LEU A 409 -18.47 -10.14 -11.47
N HIS A 410 -19.49 -9.61 -10.80
CA HIS A 410 -20.73 -10.33 -10.52
C HIS A 410 -21.80 -10.00 -11.56
N ALA A 411 -22.64 -10.98 -11.88
CA ALA A 411 -23.87 -10.73 -12.63
C ALA A 411 -24.83 -9.87 -11.81
N GLU A 412 -25.45 -8.88 -12.44
CA GLU A 412 -26.50 -8.07 -11.83
C GLU A 412 -27.85 -8.80 -11.92
N ASP A 413 -28.11 -9.38 -13.10
CA ASP A 413 -29.27 -10.21 -13.38
C ASP A 413 -28.82 -11.48 -14.10
N GLY A 414 -29.63 -12.53 -13.99
CA GLY A 414 -29.32 -13.85 -14.57
C GLY A 414 -28.36 -14.65 -13.70
N GLU A 415 -27.92 -15.78 -14.22
CA GLU A 415 -27.11 -16.75 -13.47
C GLU A 415 -26.03 -17.36 -14.35
N ILE A 416 -24.88 -17.68 -13.72
CA ILE A 416 -23.77 -18.40 -14.36
C ILE A 416 -23.67 -19.76 -13.67
N LEU A 417 -23.63 -20.82 -14.47
CA LEU A 417 -23.57 -22.19 -13.99
C LEU A 417 -22.24 -22.83 -14.38
N LEU A 418 -21.67 -23.62 -13.46
CA LEU A 418 -20.55 -24.52 -13.72
C LEU A 418 -21.06 -25.94 -13.59
N GLU A 419 -21.07 -26.70 -14.68
CA GLU A 419 -21.66 -28.05 -14.76
C GLU A 419 -23.09 -28.11 -14.17
N GLY A 420 -23.92 -27.10 -14.47
CA GLY A 420 -25.29 -26.98 -13.99
C GLY A 420 -25.44 -26.50 -12.54
N THR A 421 -24.33 -26.23 -11.82
CA THR A 421 -24.38 -25.67 -10.47
C THR A 421 -24.17 -24.16 -10.51
N PRO A 422 -25.08 -23.35 -9.93
CA PRO A 422 -24.95 -21.91 -9.88
C PRO A 422 -23.66 -21.43 -9.20
N TYR A 423 -23.03 -20.39 -9.75
CA TYR A 423 -21.85 -19.74 -9.16
C TYR A 423 -22.12 -19.21 -7.76
N SER A 424 -23.35 -18.80 -7.46
CA SER A 424 -23.78 -18.36 -6.14
C SER A 424 -23.67 -19.45 -5.06
N GLN A 425 -23.64 -20.74 -5.43
CA GLN A 425 -23.53 -21.88 -4.53
C GLN A 425 -22.11 -22.47 -4.46
N LEU A 426 -21.16 -21.94 -5.23
CA LEU A 426 -19.80 -22.46 -5.31
C LEU A 426 -18.81 -21.46 -4.67
N PRO A 427 -17.83 -21.92 -3.87
CA PRO A 427 -16.71 -21.10 -3.43
C PRO A 427 -15.88 -20.57 -4.63
N PHE A 428 -15.20 -19.41 -4.46
CA PHE A 428 -14.37 -18.83 -5.51
C PHE A 428 -13.23 -19.74 -5.95
N ASP A 429 -12.59 -20.40 -5.01
CA ASP A 429 -11.48 -21.34 -5.24
C ASP A 429 -11.92 -22.55 -6.05
N GLN A 430 -13.11 -23.09 -5.79
CA GLN A 430 -13.66 -24.21 -6.54
C GLN A 430 -13.91 -23.85 -8.00
N VAL A 431 -14.42 -22.65 -8.29
CA VAL A 431 -14.60 -22.17 -9.66
C VAL A 431 -13.24 -21.95 -10.33
N ARG A 432 -12.35 -21.14 -9.68
CA ARG A 432 -11.05 -20.78 -10.25
C ARG A 432 -10.07 -21.94 -10.37
N SER A 433 -10.24 -22.98 -9.56
CA SER A 433 -9.40 -24.18 -9.65
C SER A 433 -9.62 -24.98 -10.95
N ARG A 434 -10.76 -24.84 -11.58
CA ARG A 434 -11.08 -25.51 -12.87
C ARG A 434 -10.73 -24.68 -14.09
N LEU A 435 -10.52 -23.36 -13.88
CA LEU A 435 -10.22 -22.40 -14.93
C LEU A 435 -8.72 -22.06 -14.94
N ALA A 436 -8.13 -21.94 -16.12
CA ALA A 436 -6.85 -21.27 -16.29
C ALA A 436 -7.04 -20.03 -17.16
N TYR A 437 -6.33 -18.96 -16.83
CA TYR A 437 -6.47 -17.67 -17.51
C TYR A 437 -5.12 -17.12 -17.93
N VAL A 438 -5.04 -16.72 -19.18
CA VAL A 438 -3.92 -15.98 -19.75
C VAL A 438 -4.43 -14.60 -20.15
N GLU A 439 -3.98 -13.59 -19.44
CA GLU A 439 -4.37 -12.20 -19.68
C GLU A 439 -3.58 -11.55 -20.82
N GLN A 440 -4.13 -10.49 -21.38
CA GLN A 440 -3.60 -9.77 -22.54
C GLN A 440 -2.16 -9.25 -22.31
N GLU A 441 -1.86 -8.65 -21.16
CA GLU A 441 -0.55 -8.08 -20.86
C GLU A 441 0.49 -9.13 -20.41
N THR A 442 0.06 -10.35 -20.10
CA THR A 442 0.91 -11.48 -19.68
C THR A 442 2.01 -11.11 -18.68
N PRO A 443 1.68 -10.65 -17.47
CA PRO A 443 2.66 -10.29 -16.49
C PRO A 443 3.45 -11.52 -16.02
N VAL A 444 4.76 -11.34 -15.93
CA VAL A 444 5.65 -12.31 -15.27
C VAL A 444 5.60 -12.02 -13.78
N VAL A 445 5.28 -13.05 -13.00
CA VAL A 445 5.34 -12.98 -11.54
C VAL A 445 6.81 -12.84 -11.13
N PRO A 446 7.17 -11.92 -10.19
CA PRO A 446 8.55 -11.81 -9.71
C PRO A 446 9.06 -13.15 -9.16
N GLY A 447 10.16 -13.64 -9.72
CA GLY A 447 10.75 -14.93 -9.33
C GLY A 447 11.48 -15.60 -10.49
N THR A 448 11.69 -16.91 -10.39
CA THR A 448 12.37 -17.73 -11.40
C THR A 448 11.38 -18.28 -12.44
N VAL A 449 11.87 -18.90 -13.51
CA VAL A 449 11.04 -19.66 -14.46
C VAL A 449 10.26 -20.73 -13.69
N ARG A 450 10.92 -21.52 -12.84
CA ARG A 450 10.31 -22.54 -11.97
C ARG A 450 9.16 -21.97 -11.14
N SER A 451 9.40 -20.90 -10.40
CA SER A 451 8.37 -20.28 -9.55
C SER A 451 7.20 -19.70 -10.33
N ASN A 452 7.40 -19.29 -11.56
CA ASN A 452 6.31 -18.84 -12.45
C ASN A 452 5.43 -20.01 -12.91
N LEU A 453 5.99 -21.16 -13.26
CA LEU A 453 5.20 -22.32 -13.68
C LEU A 453 4.51 -22.99 -12.48
N GLN A 454 5.16 -23.02 -11.34
CA GLN A 454 4.59 -23.53 -10.09
C GLN A 454 3.60 -22.58 -9.42
N PHE A 455 3.41 -21.37 -9.96
CA PHE A 455 2.54 -20.36 -9.33
C PHE A 455 1.07 -20.80 -9.19
N THR A 456 0.56 -21.50 -10.20
CA THR A 456 -0.82 -22.04 -10.19
C THR A 456 -0.89 -23.49 -9.69
N TYR A 457 0.24 -24.18 -9.70
CA TYR A 457 0.36 -25.57 -9.27
C TYR A 457 1.69 -25.79 -8.53
N PRO A 458 1.77 -25.49 -7.21
CA PRO A 458 3.01 -25.55 -6.43
C PRO A 458 3.64 -26.95 -6.38
N GLU A 459 2.84 -28.00 -6.54
CA GLU A 459 3.26 -29.41 -6.49
C GLU A 459 3.71 -29.95 -7.86
N ALA A 460 3.72 -29.11 -8.90
CA ALA A 460 4.16 -29.51 -10.23
C ALA A 460 5.57 -30.10 -10.17
N THR A 461 5.70 -31.32 -10.69
CA THR A 461 6.99 -32.01 -10.82
C THR A 461 7.86 -31.34 -11.88
N GLU A 462 9.16 -31.60 -11.84
CA GLU A 462 10.08 -31.04 -12.83
C GLU A 462 9.77 -31.53 -14.25
N ASP A 463 9.31 -32.78 -14.39
CA ASP A 463 8.91 -33.32 -15.69
C ASP A 463 7.67 -32.61 -16.24
N GLU A 464 6.65 -32.34 -15.43
CA GLU A 464 5.47 -31.57 -15.82
C GLU A 464 5.83 -30.13 -16.23
N ILE A 465 6.78 -29.51 -15.53
CA ILE A 465 7.29 -28.18 -15.89
C ILE A 465 7.96 -28.22 -17.25
N TRP A 466 8.81 -29.22 -17.52
CA TRP A 466 9.49 -29.36 -18.82
C TRP A 466 8.50 -29.72 -19.93
N ASP A 467 7.47 -30.53 -19.66
CA ASP A 467 6.40 -30.84 -20.62
C ASP A 467 5.62 -29.59 -21.01
N ALA A 468 5.25 -28.74 -20.03
CA ALA A 468 4.60 -27.46 -20.30
C ALA A 468 5.49 -26.50 -21.10
N LEU A 469 6.79 -26.44 -20.81
CA LEU A 469 7.74 -25.63 -21.59
C LEU A 469 7.94 -26.16 -23.00
N ARG A 470 7.91 -27.48 -23.20
CA ARG A 470 8.00 -28.15 -24.51
C ARG A 470 6.78 -27.83 -25.35
N ALA A 471 5.57 -27.92 -24.78
CA ALA A 471 4.33 -27.60 -25.46
C ALA A 471 4.32 -26.18 -26.03
N VAL A 472 4.95 -25.22 -25.36
CA VAL A 472 5.06 -23.83 -25.84
C VAL A 472 6.38 -23.52 -26.56
N HIS A 473 7.16 -24.50 -26.94
CA HIS A 473 8.46 -24.37 -27.61
C HIS A 473 9.45 -23.45 -26.88
N LEU A 474 9.53 -23.56 -25.53
CA LEU A 474 10.47 -22.80 -24.68
C LEU A 474 11.55 -23.66 -24.05
N GLU A 475 11.50 -24.99 -24.13
CA GLU A 475 12.43 -25.90 -23.49
C GLU A 475 13.90 -25.55 -23.80
N ASP A 476 14.25 -25.46 -25.09
CA ASP A 476 15.62 -25.15 -25.52
C ASP A 476 16.06 -23.76 -25.04
N THR A 477 15.15 -22.79 -25.08
CA THR A 477 15.43 -21.42 -24.62
C THR A 477 15.74 -21.40 -23.13
N VAL A 478 14.95 -22.09 -22.31
CA VAL A 478 15.14 -22.12 -20.86
C VAL A 478 16.38 -22.93 -20.50
N ARG A 479 16.67 -24.06 -21.19
CA ARG A 479 17.90 -24.84 -21.01
C ARG A 479 19.17 -24.04 -21.35
N ALA A 480 19.09 -23.12 -22.31
CA ALA A 480 20.17 -22.24 -22.70
C ALA A 480 20.39 -21.04 -21.75
N MET A 481 19.46 -20.77 -20.83
CA MET A 481 19.66 -19.73 -19.81
C MET A 481 20.71 -20.17 -18.79
N GLU A 482 21.44 -19.19 -18.22
CA GLU A 482 22.57 -19.42 -17.30
C GLU A 482 22.22 -20.36 -16.12
N ASN A 483 21.00 -20.23 -15.55
CA ASN A 483 20.53 -21.03 -14.42
C ASN A 483 19.30 -21.90 -14.79
N GLY A 484 19.03 -22.13 -16.08
CA GLY A 484 17.90 -22.94 -16.53
C GLY A 484 16.56 -22.51 -15.89
N LEU A 485 15.85 -23.44 -15.26
CA LEU A 485 14.57 -23.18 -14.55
C LEU A 485 14.72 -22.19 -13.38
N ASP A 486 15.89 -22.07 -12.79
CA ASP A 486 16.11 -21.18 -11.64
C ASP A 486 16.61 -19.78 -12.08
N THR A 487 16.57 -19.49 -13.37
CA THR A 487 16.81 -18.13 -13.90
C THR A 487 15.73 -17.17 -13.44
N VAL A 488 16.14 -16.08 -12.77
CA VAL A 488 15.22 -15.02 -12.33
C VAL A 488 14.72 -14.25 -13.55
N LEU A 489 13.40 -14.15 -13.65
CA LEU A 489 12.73 -13.45 -14.75
C LEU A 489 12.62 -11.95 -14.44
N THR A 490 13.03 -11.14 -15.41
CA THR A 490 12.90 -9.68 -15.37
C THR A 490 12.31 -9.19 -16.70
N SER A 491 11.78 -7.97 -16.73
CA SER A 491 11.27 -7.36 -17.97
C SER A 491 12.37 -7.17 -19.04
N THR A 492 13.65 -7.29 -18.67
CA THR A 492 14.80 -7.04 -19.55
C THR A 492 15.45 -8.31 -20.11
N ASN A 493 15.31 -9.47 -19.44
CA ASN A 493 15.95 -10.72 -19.87
C ASN A 493 15.04 -11.68 -20.63
N VAL A 494 13.75 -11.35 -20.78
CA VAL A 494 12.78 -12.10 -21.58
C VAL A 494 12.06 -11.21 -22.59
N SER A 495 11.95 -11.68 -23.83
CA SER A 495 11.19 -10.98 -24.87
C SER A 495 9.68 -11.02 -24.61
N GLY A 496 8.90 -10.17 -25.29
CA GLY A 496 7.42 -10.19 -25.22
C GLY A 496 6.84 -11.56 -25.52
N GLY A 497 7.27 -12.19 -26.61
CA GLY A 497 6.81 -13.54 -27.00
C GLY A 497 7.26 -14.63 -26.00
N GLN A 498 8.43 -14.50 -25.38
CA GLN A 498 8.85 -15.43 -24.32
C GLN A 498 7.97 -15.27 -23.07
N ARG A 499 7.67 -14.04 -22.64
CA ARG A 499 6.75 -13.80 -21.52
C ARG A 499 5.39 -14.43 -21.76
N GLN A 500 4.87 -14.26 -22.97
CA GLN A 500 3.58 -14.81 -23.34
C GLN A 500 3.57 -16.34 -23.31
N ARG A 501 4.60 -16.99 -23.88
CA ARG A 501 4.74 -18.45 -23.82
C ARG A 501 4.92 -18.96 -22.39
N ILE A 502 5.65 -18.24 -21.53
CA ILE A 502 5.73 -18.57 -20.09
C ILE A 502 4.36 -18.47 -19.41
N ALA A 503 3.56 -17.45 -19.73
CA ALA A 503 2.21 -17.31 -19.19
C ALA A 503 1.27 -18.45 -19.65
N VAL A 504 1.36 -18.87 -20.91
CA VAL A 504 0.63 -20.04 -21.43
C VAL A 504 1.13 -21.32 -20.74
N ALA A 505 2.45 -21.55 -20.65
CA ALA A 505 3.00 -22.72 -19.94
C ALA A 505 2.53 -22.78 -18.47
N ARG A 506 2.52 -21.63 -17.75
CA ARG A 506 1.96 -21.52 -16.40
C ARG A 506 0.48 -21.90 -16.32
N ALA A 507 -0.29 -21.57 -17.35
CA ALA A 507 -1.71 -21.89 -17.39
C ALA A 507 -1.98 -23.38 -17.64
N ILE A 508 -1.15 -24.03 -18.47
CA ILE A 508 -1.39 -25.42 -18.91
C ILE A 508 -0.72 -26.48 -18.04
N VAL A 509 0.24 -26.13 -17.18
CA VAL A 509 0.99 -27.08 -16.34
C VAL A 509 0.06 -27.95 -15.48
N ARG A 510 -1.08 -27.44 -15.07
CA ARG A 510 -2.12 -28.14 -14.29
C ARG A 510 -3.12 -28.93 -15.14
N ARG A 511 -3.08 -28.80 -16.49
CA ARG A 511 -4.11 -29.35 -17.41
C ARG A 511 -5.53 -28.94 -17.02
N PRO A 512 -5.88 -27.64 -17.16
CA PRO A 512 -7.16 -27.10 -16.72
C PRO A 512 -8.34 -27.70 -17.52
N GLU A 513 -9.52 -27.77 -16.89
CA GLU A 513 -10.75 -28.17 -17.57
C GLU A 513 -11.21 -27.10 -18.59
N VAL A 514 -10.98 -25.82 -18.27
CA VAL A 514 -11.28 -24.68 -19.14
C VAL A 514 -10.08 -23.75 -19.23
N LEU A 515 -9.58 -23.50 -20.41
CA LEU A 515 -8.52 -22.52 -20.68
C LEU A 515 -9.13 -21.25 -21.28
N LEU A 516 -8.93 -20.11 -20.63
CA LEU A 516 -9.34 -18.78 -21.08
C LEU A 516 -8.13 -18.00 -21.61
N LEU A 517 -8.15 -17.59 -22.88
CA LEU A 517 -7.06 -16.84 -23.51
C LEU A 517 -7.58 -15.46 -23.97
N ASP A 518 -7.12 -14.38 -23.32
CA ASP A 518 -7.46 -13.00 -23.72
C ASP A 518 -6.35 -12.42 -24.59
N GLU A 519 -6.61 -12.29 -25.91
CA GLU A 519 -5.66 -11.76 -26.90
C GLU A 519 -4.25 -12.37 -26.84
N ALA A 520 -4.13 -13.62 -26.41
CA ALA A 520 -2.84 -14.28 -26.17
C ALA A 520 -1.93 -14.39 -27.42
N THR A 521 -2.38 -13.97 -28.57
CA THR A 521 -1.63 -13.99 -29.85
C THR A 521 -1.31 -12.59 -30.38
N ALA A 522 -1.67 -11.50 -29.68
CA ALA A 522 -1.36 -10.15 -30.11
C ALA A 522 0.16 -9.85 -29.94
N GLN A 523 0.79 -9.26 -30.97
CA GLN A 523 2.21 -8.81 -30.95
C GLN A 523 3.30 -9.90 -30.86
N ILE A 524 3.01 -11.12 -31.33
CA ILE A 524 3.99 -12.24 -31.35
C ILE A 524 4.41 -12.60 -32.77
N ASP A 525 5.60 -13.20 -32.87
CA ASP A 525 6.11 -13.75 -34.12
C ASP A 525 5.35 -15.02 -34.54
N GLY A 526 5.40 -15.36 -35.82
CA GLY A 526 4.66 -16.51 -36.38
C GLY A 526 5.02 -17.86 -35.74
N ARG A 527 6.25 -18.03 -35.21
CA ARG A 527 6.63 -19.27 -34.51
C ARG A 527 5.93 -19.38 -33.14
N THR A 528 5.85 -18.29 -32.41
CA THR A 528 5.14 -18.26 -31.14
C THR A 528 3.63 -18.45 -31.35
N GLU A 529 3.08 -17.88 -32.41
CA GLU A 529 1.66 -18.07 -32.80
C GLU A 529 1.35 -19.54 -33.07
N ALA A 530 2.17 -20.20 -33.90
CA ALA A 530 2.01 -21.62 -34.22
C ALA A 530 2.05 -22.51 -32.97
N ALA A 531 3.00 -22.25 -32.07
CA ALA A 531 3.11 -22.99 -30.82
C ALA A 531 1.86 -22.84 -29.92
N ILE A 532 1.29 -21.63 -29.82
CA ILE A 532 0.06 -21.40 -29.05
C ILE A 532 -1.13 -22.08 -29.72
N GLN A 533 -1.22 -22.07 -31.08
CA GLN A 533 -2.27 -22.73 -31.80
C GLN A 533 -2.24 -24.27 -31.63
N GLU A 534 -1.04 -24.88 -31.60
CA GLU A 534 -0.87 -26.30 -31.27
C GLU A 534 -1.41 -26.62 -29.88
N VAL A 535 -1.05 -25.81 -28.86
CA VAL A 535 -1.57 -25.95 -27.48
C VAL A 535 -3.10 -25.83 -27.45
N ILE A 536 -3.69 -24.84 -28.16
CA ILE A 536 -5.14 -24.68 -28.24
C ILE A 536 -5.80 -25.95 -28.82
N THR A 537 -5.25 -26.47 -29.90
CA THR A 537 -5.79 -27.66 -30.59
C THR A 537 -5.69 -28.90 -29.69
N GLU A 538 -4.54 -29.15 -29.09
CA GLU A 538 -4.34 -30.30 -28.19
C GLU A 538 -5.27 -30.25 -26.97
N LEU A 539 -5.37 -29.09 -26.31
CA LEU A 539 -6.24 -28.92 -25.14
C LEU A 539 -7.72 -29.00 -25.49
N ALA A 540 -8.13 -28.54 -26.66
CA ALA A 540 -9.52 -28.59 -27.12
C ALA A 540 -10.02 -30.04 -27.32
N GLU A 541 -9.13 -31.01 -27.55
CA GLU A 541 -9.49 -32.44 -27.65
C GLU A 541 -9.97 -32.98 -26.28
N THR A 542 -9.45 -32.47 -25.18
CA THR A 542 -9.69 -33.04 -23.83
C THR A 542 -10.46 -32.10 -22.90
N GLY A 543 -10.44 -30.79 -23.13
CA GLY A 543 -11.06 -29.74 -22.33
C GLY A 543 -11.68 -28.63 -23.19
N ALA A 544 -12.21 -27.60 -22.55
CA ALA A 544 -12.75 -26.44 -23.21
C ALA A 544 -11.67 -25.35 -23.36
N VAL A 545 -11.52 -24.80 -24.54
CA VAL A 545 -10.67 -23.62 -24.77
C VAL A 545 -11.56 -22.47 -25.24
N VAL A 546 -11.47 -21.34 -24.56
CA VAL A 546 -12.21 -20.11 -24.94
C VAL A 546 -11.20 -19.01 -25.22
N THR A 547 -11.25 -18.45 -26.42
CA THR A 547 -10.32 -17.41 -26.85
C THR A 547 -11.05 -16.12 -27.20
N ILE A 548 -10.55 -14.98 -26.72
CA ILE A 548 -10.88 -13.68 -27.30
C ILE A 548 -9.89 -13.48 -28.46
N ALA A 549 -10.41 -13.58 -29.68
CA ALA A 549 -9.57 -13.67 -30.86
C ALA A 549 -9.41 -12.31 -31.56
N HIS A 550 -8.15 -11.95 -31.79
CA HIS A 550 -7.72 -10.79 -32.59
C HIS A 550 -6.88 -11.19 -33.80
N ARG A 551 -6.78 -12.49 -34.08
CA ARG A 551 -6.12 -13.03 -35.28
C ARG A 551 -7.03 -14.01 -36.02
N LEU A 552 -6.91 -14.00 -37.32
CA LEU A 552 -7.75 -14.80 -38.19
C LEU A 552 -7.47 -16.31 -38.02
N SER A 553 -6.21 -16.71 -37.83
CA SER A 553 -5.81 -18.11 -37.56
C SER A 553 -6.56 -18.71 -36.37
N THR A 554 -6.67 -17.98 -35.26
CA THR A 554 -7.37 -18.45 -34.05
C THR A 554 -8.89 -18.56 -34.27
N VAL A 555 -9.47 -17.80 -35.20
CA VAL A 555 -10.92 -17.78 -35.46
C VAL A 555 -11.34 -18.87 -36.41
N ILE A 556 -10.56 -19.12 -37.49
CA ILE A 556 -10.96 -20.05 -38.56
C ILE A 556 -11.09 -21.49 -38.05
N ASP A 557 -10.15 -21.89 -37.15
CA ASP A 557 -10.05 -23.26 -36.65
C ASP A 557 -10.93 -23.52 -35.43
N ALA A 558 -11.72 -22.52 -34.97
CA ALA A 558 -12.61 -22.69 -33.85
C ALA A 558 -13.85 -23.52 -34.18
N ASP A 559 -14.23 -24.44 -33.29
CA ASP A 559 -15.44 -25.26 -33.41
C ASP A 559 -16.72 -24.42 -33.32
N THR A 560 -16.67 -23.37 -32.50
CA THR A 560 -17.76 -22.40 -32.33
C THR A 560 -17.21 -21.00 -32.27
N ILE A 561 -17.81 -20.08 -33.02
CA ILE A 561 -17.47 -18.66 -32.98
C ILE A 561 -18.68 -17.89 -32.46
N LEU A 562 -18.43 -17.01 -31.47
CA LEU A 562 -19.41 -16.10 -30.90
C LEU A 562 -19.13 -14.69 -31.37
N VAL A 563 -20.07 -14.09 -32.10
CA VAL A 563 -19.97 -12.69 -32.52
C VAL A 563 -20.67 -11.81 -31.52
N MET A 564 -19.91 -10.95 -30.84
CA MET A 564 -20.43 -10.00 -29.83
C MET A 564 -20.56 -8.60 -30.40
N GLU A 565 -21.68 -7.95 -30.09
CA GLU A 565 -21.94 -6.56 -30.44
C GLU A 565 -22.72 -5.87 -29.29
N LYS A 566 -22.21 -4.72 -28.81
CA LYS A 566 -22.88 -3.87 -27.80
C LYS A 566 -23.37 -4.64 -26.56
N GLY A 567 -22.55 -5.56 -26.06
CA GLY A 567 -22.82 -6.35 -24.86
C GLY A 567 -23.77 -7.53 -25.07
N ARG A 568 -24.08 -7.91 -26.31
CA ARG A 568 -24.95 -9.06 -26.64
C ARG A 568 -24.24 -10.05 -27.57
N ILE A 569 -24.65 -11.30 -27.54
CA ILE A 569 -24.27 -12.28 -28.55
C ILE A 569 -25.20 -12.05 -29.77
N ARG A 570 -24.61 -11.59 -30.87
CA ARG A 570 -25.32 -11.30 -32.12
C ARG A 570 -25.54 -12.54 -32.98
N ALA A 571 -24.48 -13.35 -33.08
CA ALA A 571 -24.52 -14.56 -33.89
C ALA A 571 -23.60 -15.64 -33.29
N ARG A 572 -23.90 -16.90 -33.59
CA ARG A 572 -23.12 -18.08 -33.20
C ARG A 572 -23.09 -19.08 -34.39
N GLY A 573 -21.93 -19.66 -34.62
CA GLY A 573 -21.77 -20.67 -35.66
C GLY A 573 -20.31 -20.98 -35.99
N THR A 574 -20.06 -21.76 -36.98
CA THR A 574 -18.73 -22.02 -37.55
C THR A 574 -18.29 -20.87 -38.45
N HIS A 575 -17.00 -20.82 -38.80
CA HIS A 575 -16.46 -19.83 -39.74
C HIS A 575 -17.26 -19.81 -41.07
N SER A 576 -17.55 -20.96 -41.63
CA SER A 576 -18.25 -21.07 -42.90
C SER A 576 -19.70 -20.59 -42.83
N GLU A 577 -20.41 -20.88 -41.75
CA GLU A 577 -21.79 -20.44 -41.53
C GLU A 577 -21.88 -18.92 -41.32
N LEU A 578 -20.99 -18.36 -40.48
CA LEU A 578 -21.00 -16.94 -40.19
C LEU A 578 -20.54 -16.08 -41.38
N MET A 579 -19.62 -16.57 -42.18
CA MET A 579 -19.24 -15.93 -43.46
C MET A 579 -20.42 -15.78 -44.43
N GLN A 580 -21.42 -16.67 -44.34
CA GLN A 580 -22.61 -16.60 -45.18
C GLN A 580 -23.75 -15.78 -44.55
N SER A 581 -23.88 -15.81 -43.21
CA SER A 581 -25.07 -15.33 -42.51
C SER A 581 -24.90 -13.99 -41.81
N ASP A 582 -23.67 -13.56 -41.42
CA ASP A 582 -23.47 -12.36 -40.61
C ASP A 582 -22.53 -11.33 -41.23
N ASP A 583 -23.04 -10.12 -41.46
CA ASP A 583 -22.29 -9.04 -42.11
C ASP A 583 -21.15 -8.52 -41.22
N LEU A 584 -21.40 -8.36 -39.92
CA LEU A 584 -20.38 -7.90 -38.99
C LEU A 584 -19.21 -8.88 -38.90
N TYR A 585 -19.50 -10.18 -38.93
CA TYR A 585 -18.44 -11.19 -38.94
C TYR A 585 -17.58 -11.08 -40.21
N ARG A 586 -18.19 -10.88 -41.40
CA ARG A 586 -17.44 -10.66 -42.64
C ARG A 586 -16.56 -9.42 -42.59
N GLU A 587 -17.06 -8.33 -42.01
CA GLU A 587 -16.27 -7.11 -41.81
C GLU A 587 -15.08 -7.37 -40.86
N LEU A 588 -15.31 -8.05 -39.72
CA LEU A 588 -14.25 -8.40 -38.76
C LEU A 588 -13.19 -9.31 -39.42
N VAL A 589 -13.58 -10.33 -40.16
CA VAL A 589 -12.66 -11.22 -40.89
C VAL A 589 -11.83 -10.43 -41.91
N THR A 590 -12.45 -9.50 -42.63
CA THR A 590 -11.75 -8.66 -43.60
C THR A 590 -10.73 -7.76 -42.91
N ALA A 591 -11.08 -7.16 -41.76
CA ALA A 591 -10.19 -6.33 -40.98
C ALA A 591 -9.01 -7.14 -40.41
N LEU A 592 -9.25 -8.37 -39.94
CA LEU A 592 -8.23 -9.29 -39.44
C LEU A 592 -7.27 -9.75 -40.53
N ARG A 593 -7.75 -10.00 -41.78
CA ARG A 593 -6.91 -10.33 -42.94
C ARG A 593 -5.93 -9.21 -43.27
N ILE A 594 -6.42 -7.97 -43.35
CA ILE A 594 -5.57 -6.79 -43.62
C ILE A 594 -4.47 -6.65 -42.58
N SER A 595 -4.77 -6.88 -41.31
CA SER A 595 -3.77 -6.80 -40.24
C SER A 595 -2.71 -7.90 -40.32
N THR A 596 -3.06 -9.09 -40.77
CA THR A 596 -2.14 -10.22 -40.96
C THR A 596 -1.22 -10.00 -42.17
N ASP A 597 -1.74 -9.50 -43.29
CA ASP A 597 -0.97 -9.22 -44.49
C ASP A 597 0.04 -8.07 -44.29
N VAL A 598 -0.32 -7.04 -43.50
CA VAL A 598 0.59 -5.95 -43.13
C VAL A 598 1.72 -6.45 -42.21
N ALA A 599 1.41 -7.36 -41.28
CA ALA A 599 2.42 -7.94 -40.38
C ALA A 599 3.41 -8.89 -41.07
N LEU A 600 3.04 -9.48 -42.21
CA LEU A 600 3.91 -10.34 -43.03
C LEU A 600 4.75 -9.55 -44.06
N ALA A 601 4.38 -8.30 -44.33
CA ALA A 601 5.06 -7.43 -45.31
C ALA A 601 6.10 -6.48 -44.69
N GLY A 602 6.23 -6.39 -43.34
CA GLY A 602 7.19 -5.57 -42.61
C GLY A 602 8.15 -6.39 -41.79
#